data_74ff8529c25d532c345c18f68aefd489
#
_entry.id   74ff8529c25d532c345c18f68aefd489
#
_cell.length_a   1.000
_cell.length_b   1.000
_cell.length_c   1.000
_cell.angle_alpha   90.00
_cell.angle_beta   90.00
_cell.angle_gamma   90.00
#
_symmetry.space_group_name_H-M   'P 1'
#
loop_
_entity.id
_entity.type
_entity.pdbx_description
1 polymer ?
#
loop_
_entity_poly.entity_id
_entity_poly.type
_entity_poly.pdbx_seq_one_letter_code
_entity_poly.pdbx_strand_id
1 'polypeptide(L)'
;MNIFLTGGAGYIGSAAAAELIAAGHKVAVYDSLVTGHAAAVPKEAEFIQGELGDAAFVRRALSRQSFDAVMHFAAFIEAGESMADPGKYFRNNLALGQDLIEAAFQAGVRRFVLSSTAAVYQTSDEPLTEDSPIGPASVYGQTKWMLEQILEWYHRVHGLRFAALRYFNAAGASGGRGEAHRPESHLIPRVLQVALGQQPRAHIFGDDYPTPDGTCIRDYIHIADLVSAHLLALAALDDRPRQVYNIGNGAGYSVLQVVEAARRVSGHAIPADIRPRRPGDPARLVASSERIRHDLGWRPKHPSLDDILSSAWEWHRAHPDGYPDTP
;
A
#
# COMPACT_ATOMS: atom_id res chain seq x y z
N MET A 1 9.82 9.12 18.26
CA MET A 1 9.01 7.96 18.70
C MET A 1 9.77 6.68 18.40
N ASN A 2 9.50 5.62 19.17
CA ASN A 2 9.89 4.26 18.86
C ASN A 2 8.73 3.58 18.14
N ILE A 3 8.93 3.10 16.91
CA ILE A 3 7.85 2.60 16.06
C ILE A 3 8.10 1.13 15.72
N PHE A 4 7.10 0.29 15.97
CA PHE A 4 7.09 -1.10 15.51
C PHE A 4 6.37 -1.17 14.17
N LEU A 5 7.09 -1.52 13.12
CA LEU A 5 6.58 -1.48 11.75
C LEU A 5 6.55 -2.90 11.17
N THR A 6 5.37 -3.44 10.94
CA THR A 6 5.23 -4.76 10.32
C THR A 6 5.08 -4.65 8.81
N GLY A 7 5.66 -5.57 8.07
CA GLY A 7 5.72 -5.53 6.60
C GLY A 7 6.75 -4.53 6.08
N GLY A 8 7.77 -4.20 6.90
CA GLY A 8 8.75 -3.17 6.57
C GLY A 8 9.85 -3.59 5.60
N ALA A 9 9.88 -4.84 5.18
CA ALA A 9 10.69 -5.33 4.06
C ALA A 9 9.93 -5.31 2.72
N GLY A 10 8.62 -4.97 2.73
CA GLY A 10 7.81 -4.79 1.54
C GLY A 10 7.97 -3.41 0.92
N TYR A 11 7.34 -3.19 -0.24
CA TYR A 11 7.42 -1.97 -1.04
C TYR A 11 7.08 -0.70 -0.23
N ILE A 12 5.86 -0.62 0.29
CA ILE A 12 5.41 0.58 1.03
C ILE A 12 6.09 0.67 2.40
N GLY A 13 6.20 -0.46 3.10
CA GLY A 13 6.76 -0.50 4.45
C GLY A 13 8.22 -0.09 4.51
N SER A 14 9.05 -0.47 3.54
CA SER A 14 10.47 -0.09 3.49
C SER A 14 10.67 1.40 3.23
N ALA A 15 9.85 1.98 2.33
CA ALA A 15 9.84 3.42 2.09
C ALA A 15 9.37 4.19 3.34
N ALA A 16 8.32 3.69 4.03
CA ALA A 16 7.84 4.29 5.27
C ALA A 16 8.90 4.22 6.39
N ALA A 17 9.59 3.09 6.53
CA ALA A 17 10.66 2.94 7.51
C ALA A 17 11.80 3.94 7.28
N ALA A 18 12.21 4.15 6.01
CA ALA A 18 13.26 5.10 5.67
C ALA A 18 12.87 6.55 6.01
N GLU A 19 11.66 6.97 5.62
CA GLU A 19 11.18 8.33 5.89
C GLU A 19 10.96 8.60 7.40
N LEU A 20 10.49 7.59 8.14
CA LEU A 20 10.37 7.67 9.61
C LEU A 20 11.75 7.87 10.27
N ILE A 21 12.77 7.14 9.82
CA ILE A 21 14.14 7.29 10.32
C ILE A 21 14.69 8.68 9.95
N ALA A 22 14.48 9.13 8.72
CA ALA A 22 14.87 10.48 8.29
C ALA A 22 14.18 11.58 9.11
N ALA A 23 12.95 11.34 9.58
CA ALA A 23 12.22 12.22 10.49
C ALA A 23 12.66 12.10 11.97
N GLY A 24 13.69 11.30 12.28
CA GLY A 24 14.27 11.17 13.62
C GLY A 24 13.55 10.14 14.52
N HIS A 25 12.74 9.25 13.96
CA HIS A 25 12.13 8.15 14.70
C HIS A 25 13.06 6.94 14.76
N LYS A 26 12.94 6.12 15.80
CA LYS A 26 13.54 4.78 15.88
C LYS A 26 12.55 3.77 15.35
N VAL A 27 12.96 2.93 14.41
CA VAL A 27 12.09 1.96 13.74
C VAL A 27 12.62 0.55 13.95
N ALA A 28 11.76 -0.33 14.48
CA ALA A 28 11.94 -1.77 14.45
C ALA A 28 11.06 -2.35 13.35
N VAL A 29 11.66 -2.87 12.31
CA VAL A 29 11.00 -3.54 11.20
C VAL A 29 10.78 -5.00 11.56
N TYR A 30 9.53 -5.45 11.53
CA TYR A 30 9.12 -6.83 11.71
C TYR A 30 8.58 -7.38 10.40
N ASP A 31 9.22 -8.40 9.83
CA ASP A 31 8.84 -8.95 8.53
C ASP A 31 9.21 -10.44 8.43
N SER A 32 8.37 -11.22 7.76
CA SER A 32 8.61 -12.65 7.52
C SER A 32 9.49 -12.92 6.30
N LEU A 33 9.66 -11.94 5.41
CA LEU A 33 10.29 -12.06 4.09
C LEU A 33 9.57 -13.01 3.11
N VAL A 34 8.30 -13.36 3.36
CA VAL A 34 7.52 -14.18 2.42
C VAL A 34 7.33 -13.48 1.07
N THR A 35 7.11 -12.15 1.09
CA THR A 35 7.00 -11.30 -0.10
C THR A 35 7.93 -10.08 -0.03
N GLY A 36 8.51 -9.82 1.14
CA GLY A 36 9.44 -8.72 1.39
C GLY A 36 10.88 -9.09 1.06
N HIS A 37 11.72 -8.07 0.97
CA HIS A 37 13.15 -8.20 0.65
C HIS A 37 13.99 -7.59 1.78
N ALA A 38 14.86 -8.39 2.41
CA ALA A 38 15.74 -7.89 3.48
C ALA A 38 16.62 -6.71 3.02
N ALA A 39 17.03 -6.70 1.74
CA ALA A 39 17.80 -5.62 1.13
C ALA A 39 17.02 -4.28 1.00
N ALA A 40 15.68 -4.29 1.10
CA ALA A 40 14.87 -3.07 1.11
C ALA A 40 14.82 -2.39 2.49
N VAL A 41 15.14 -3.13 3.57
CA VAL A 41 15.11 -2.61 4.94
C VAL A 41 16.22 -1.56 5.13
N PRO A 42 15.93 -0.36 5.65
CA PRO A 42 16.95 0.63 5.98
C PRO A 42 17.97 0.06 6.97
N LYS A 43 19.28 0.32 6.75
CA LYS A 43 20.34 -0.19 7.62
C LYS A 43 20.27 0.33 9.05
N GLU A 44 19.65 1.50 9.22
CA GLU A 44 19.45 2.17 10.51
C GLU A 44 18.25 1.61 11.29
N ALA A 45 17.40 0.79 10.64
CA ALA A 45 16.30 0.11 11.32
C ALA A 45 16.80 -1.13 12.08
N GLU A 46 16.22 -1.41 13.24
CA GLU A 46 16.31 -2.74 13.84
C GLU A 46 15.50 -3.72 13.00
N PHE A 47 16.12 -4.73 12.41
CA PHE A 47 15.41 -5.74 11.64
C PHE A 47 15.14 -6.99 12.50
N ILE A 48 13.87 -7.38 12.60
CA ILE A 48 13.39 -8.55 13.33
C ILE A 48 12.65 -9.45 12.33
N GLN A 49 13.31 -10.51 11.89
CA GLN A 49 12.65 -11.48 11.01
C GLN A 49 11.72 -12.38 11.83
N GLY A 50 10.45 -12.44 11.43
CA GLY A 50 9.45 -13.26 12.10
C GLY A 50 8.08 -13.21 11.43
N GLU A 51 7.27 -14.22 11.72
CA GLU A 51 5.90 -14.34 11.20
C GLU A 51 4.88 -13.84 12.22
N LEU A 52 3.83 -13.14 11.77
CA LEU A 52 2.72 -12.73 12.64
C LEU A 52 1.99 -13.91 13.26
N GLY A 53 2.06 -15.09 12.63
CA GLY A 53 1.49 -16.34 13.17
C GLY A 53 2.20 -16.88 14.41
N ASP A 54 3.46 -16.50 14.68
CA ASP A 54 4.12 -16.79 15.95
C ASP A 54 3.75 -15.72 17.00
N ALA A 55 2.57 -15.87 17.58
CA ALA A 55 2.06 -14.92 18.58
C ALA A 55 2.99 -14.78 19.80
N ALA A 56 3.74 -15.81 20.17
CA ALA A 56 4.72 -15.73 21.28
C ALA A 56 5.91 -14.86 20.88
N PHE A 57 6.40 -14.99 19.65
CA PHE A 57 7.49 -14.18 19.15
C PHE A 57 7.08 -12.73 18.94
N VAL A 58 5.88 -12.47 18.41
CA VAL A 58 5.32 -11.12 18.29
C VAL A 58 5.27 -10.42 19.65
N ARG A 59 4.72 -11.08 20.68
CA ARG A 59 4.71 -10.52 22.05
C ARG A 59 6.10 -10.26 22.60
N ARG A 60 7.06 -11.18 22.40
CA ARG A 60 8.45 -10.96 22.78
C ARG A 60 9.08 -9.77 22.05
N ALA A 61 8.84 -9.65 20.74
CA ALA A 61 9.35 -8.53 19.93
C ALA A 61 8.78 -7.18 20.41
N LEU A 62 7.49 -7.11 20.69
CA LEU A 62 6.83 -5.91 21.24
C LEU A 62 7.28 -5.57 22.68
N SER A 63 7.79 -6.55 23.44
CA SER A 63 8.26 -6.35 24.81
C SER A 63 9.75 -6.00 24.92
N ARG A 64 10.51 -5.99 23.82
CA ARG A 64 11.96 -5.70 23.82
C ARG A 64 12.28 -4.25 24.24
N GLN A 65 11.36 -3.34 23.93
CA GLN A 65 11.44 -1.93 24.30
C GLN A 65 10.02 -1.35 24.32
N SER A 66 9.86 -0.15 24.90
CA SER A 66 8.58 0.57 24.80
C SER A 66 8.42 1.14 23.40
N PHE A 67 7.35 0.73 22.71
CA PHE A 67 6.96 1.30 21.43
C PHE A 67 5.84 2.32 21.62
N ASP A 68 5.97 3.46 20.94
CA ASP A 68 4.97 4.54 20.96
C ASP A 68 3.84 4.27 19.99
N ALA A 69 4.13 3.58 18.88
CA ALA A 69 3.19 3.30 17.81
C ALA A 69 3.48 1.98 17.10
N VAL A 70 2.43 1.38 16.52
CA VAL A 70 2.53 0.33 15.50
C VAL A 70 2.09 0.90 14.17
N MET A 71 2.85 0.59 13.10
CA MET A 71 2.43 0.81 11.71
C MET A 71 2.34 -0.55 11.01
N HIS A 72 1.16 -0.91 10.53
CA HIS A 72 0.87 -2.24 10.01
C HIS A 72 0.71 -2.25 8.49
N PHE A 73 1.76 -2.70 7.78
CA PHE A 73 1.77 -2.89 6.33
C PHE A 73 1.73 -4.37 5.92
N ALA A 74 2.05 -5.29 6.83
CA ALA A 74 2.08 -6.72 6.52
C ALA A 74 0.69 -7.25 6.12
N ALA A 75 0.55 -7.70 4.87
CA ALA A 75 -0.69 -8.30 4.36
C ALA A 75 -0.42 -9.01 3.02
N PHE A 76 -1.23 -10.00 2.67
CA PHE A 76 -1.42 -10.40 1.28
C PHE A 76 -2.35 -9.40 0.58
N ILE A 77 -2.03 -9.00 -0.66
CA ILE A 77 -2.65 -7.86 -1.35
C ILE A 77 -3.39 -8.22 -2.64
N GLU A 78 -3.23 -9.46 -3.13
CA GLU A 78 -3.78 -9.90 -4.41
C GLU A 78 -5.30 -10.15 -4.32
N ALA A 79 -6.11 -9.19 -4.81
CA ALA A 79 -7.56 -9.31 -4.76
C ALA A 79 -8.08 -10.56 -5.49
N GLY A 80 -7.49 -10.90 -6.65
CA GLY A 80 -7.85 -12.11 -7.41
C GLY A 80 -7.55 -13.37 -6.65
N GLU A 81 -6.38 -13.52 -6.04
CA GLU A 81 -6.03 -14.68 -5.21
C GLU A 81 -6.95 -14.78 -4.00
N SER A 82 -7.35 -13.66 -3.41
CA SER A 82 -8.24 -13.64 -2.25
C SER A 82 -9.62 -14.27 -2.55
N MET A 83 -10.05 -14.21 -3.80
CA MET A 83 -11.30 -14.87 -4.23
C MET A 83 -11.12 -16.36 -4.49
N ALA A 84 -9.90 -16.80 -4.82
CA ALA A 84 -9.57 -18.22 -5.02
C ALA A 84 -9.24 -18.93 -3.69
N ASP A 85 -8.56 -18.26 -2.77
CA ASP A 85 -8.21 -18.80 -1.44
C ASP A 85 -8.61 -17.80 -0.32
N PRO A 86 -9.90 -17.69 -0.02
CA PRO A 86 -10.38 -16.78 1.03
C PRO A 86 -9.83 -17.14 2.41
N GLY A 87 -9.61 -18.41 2.70
CA GLY A 87 -9.11 -18.87 3.99
C GLY A 87 -7.70 -18.35 4.31
N LYS A 88 -6.83 -18.27 3.31
CA LYS A 88 -5.50 -17.67 3.43
C LYS A 88 -5.59 -16.20 3.87
N TYR A 89 -6.46 -15.43 3.23
CA TYR A 89 -6.62 -13.99 3.51
C TYR A 89 -7.28 -13.72 4.86
N PHE A 90 -8.34 -14.46 5.22
CA PHE A 90 -8.95 -14.31 6.54
C PHE A 90 -7.99 -14.67 7.67
N ARG A 91 -7.18 -15.72 7.51
CA ARG A 91 -6.15 -16.04 8.51
C ARG A 91 -5.08 -14.97 8.58
N ASN A 92 -4.41 -14.69 7.46
CA ASN A 92 -3.24 -13.81 7.47
C ASN A 92 -3.60 -12.34 7.73
N ASN A 93 -4.57 -11.80 6.97
CA ASN A 93 -4.84 -10.36 7.05
C ASN A 93 -5.71 -10.02 8.25
N LEU A 94 -6.76 -10.82 8.52
CA LEU A 94 -7.71 -10.47 9.58
C LEU A 94 -7.30 -11.06 10.93
N ALA A 95 -7.19 -12.38 11.05
CA ALA A 95 -6.96 -13.01 12.36
C ALA A 95 -5.60 -12.59 12.94
N LEU A 96 -4.52 -12.69 12.16
CA LEU A 96 -3.19 -12.27 12.63
C LEU A 96 -3.07 -10.75 12.80
N GLY A 97 -3.82 -9.96 12.00
CA GLY A 97 -3.92 -8.51 12.21
C GLY A 97 -4.61 -8.15 13.52
N GLN A 98 -5.69 -8.85 13.87
CA GLN A 98 -6.35 -8.71 15.17
C GLN A 98 -5.42 -9.10 16.32
N ASP A 99 -4.72 -10.24 16.21
CA ASP A 99 -3.76 -10.69 17.22
C ASP A 99 -2.63 -9.67 17.43
N LEU A 100 -2.17 -9.02 16.36
CA LEU A 100 -1.20 -7.94 16.43
C LEU A 100 -1.76 -6.71 17.17
N ILE A 101 -2.99 -6.29 16.87
CA ILE A 101 -3.65 -5.16 17.54
C ILE A 101 -3.75 -5.45 19.06
N GLU A 102 -4.20 -6.64 19.44
CA GLU A 102 -4.29 -7.06 20.82
C GLU A 102 -2.92 -7.10 21.50
N ALA A 103 -1.91 -7.74 20.87
CA ALA A 103 -0.57 -7.83 21.42
C ALA A 103 0.08 -6.44 21.60
N ALA A 104 -0.10 -5.54 20.65
CA ALA A 104 0.40 -4.16 20.74
C ALA A 104 -0.29 -3.39 21.87
N PHE A 105 -1.61 -3.52 22.00
CA PHE A 105 -2.37 -2.88 23.06
C PHE A 105 -1.93 -3.39 24.44
N GLN A 106 -1.75 -4.70 24.62
CA GLN A 106 -1.27 -5.33 25.87
C GLN A 106 0.18 -4.91 26.19
N ALA A 107 1.01 -4.67 25.19
CA ALA A 107 2.37 -4.15 25.37
C ALA A 107 2.40 -2.63 25.70
N GLY A 108 1.25 -1.99 25.82
CA GLY A 108 1.15 -0.57 26.17
C GLY A 108 1.17 0.39 24.98
N VAL A 109 1.17 -0.09 23.73
CA VAL A 109 1.07 0.77 22.54
C VAL A 109 -0.32 1.42 22.50
N ARG A 110 -0.36 2.72 22.22
CA ARG A 110 -1.62 3.49 22.19
C ARG A 110 -1.87 4.21 20.87
N ARG A 111 -1.00 4.02 19.87
CA ARG A 111 -1.16 4.55 18.52
C ARG A 111 -1.00 3.43 17.49
N PHE A 112 -1.95 3.31 16.56
CA PHE A 112 -1.94 2.29 15.52
C PHE A 112 -2.25 2.92 14.15
N VAL A 113 -1.38 2.71 13.17
CA VAL A 113 -1.60 3.14 11.79
C VAL A 113 -1.78 1.91 10.91
N LEU A 114 -2.93 1.81 10.26
CA LEU A 114 -3.31 0.69 9.39
C LEU A 114 -3.16 1.08 7.92
N SER A 115 -2.41 0.27 7.18
CA SER A 115 -2.46 0.17 5.73
C SER A 115 -3.82 -0.41 5.33
N SER A 116 -4.77 0.47 4.95
CA SER A 116 -6.06 0.08 4.41
C SER A 116 -6.10 0.25 2.89
N THR A 117 -7.25 0.16 2.26
CA THR A 117 -7.37 0.07 0.80
C THR A 117 -8.66 0.69 0.29
N ALA A 118 -8.65 1.21 -0.94
CA ALA A 118 -9.85 1.59 -1.68
C ALA A 118 -10.79 0.40 -1.98
N ALA A 119 -10.29 -0.84 -1.92
CA ALA A 119 -11.09 -2.05 -2.14
C ALA A 119 -12.17 -2.30 -1.07
N VAL A 120 -12.26 -1.45 -0.04
CA VAL A 120 -13.36 -1.46 0.94
C VAL A 120 -14.66 -0.86 0.41
N TYR A 121 -14.59 -0.04 -0.64
CA TYR A 121 -15.75 0.67 -1.18
C TYR A 121 -16.56 -0.16 -2.16
N GLN A 122 -17.83 0.19 -2.29
CA GLN A 122 -18.60 -0.17 -3.46
C GLN A 122 -18.05 0.57 -4.70
N THR A 123 -18.21 -0.03 -5.86
CA THR A 123 -17.86 0.61 -7.13
C THR A 123 -18.69 1.88 -7.34
N SER A 124 -18.07 2.93 -7.89
CA SER A 124 -18.72 4.22 -8.18
C SER A 124 -18.08 4.83 -9.42
N ASP A 125 -18.87 5.54 -10.21
CA ASP A 125 -18.38 6.36 -11.32
C ASP A 125 -17.85 7.72 -10.83
N GLU A 126 -18.28 8.15 -9.63
CA GLU A 126 -17.82 9.38 -8.98
C GLU A 126 -16.57 9.12 -8.12
N PRO A 127 -15.74 10.15 -7.87
CA PRO A 127 -14.61 10.03 -6.96
C PRO A 127 -15.06 9.59 -5.56
N LEU A 128 -14.39 8.59 -5.02
CA LEU A 128 -14.70 8.01 -3.71
C LEU A 128 -14.22 8.93 -2.59
N THR A 129 -15.12 9.29 -1.71
CA THR A 129 -14.82 9.96 -0.43
C THR A 129 -14.83 8.93 0.70
N GLU A 130 -14.38 9.33 1.89
CA GLU A 130 -14.41 8.45 3.06
C GLU A 130 -15.84 8.14 3.55
N ASP A 131 -16.84 8.92 3.08
CA ASP A 131 -18.26 8.71 3.36
C ASP A 131 -18.97 7.90 2.27
N SER A 132 -18.26 7.51 1.21
CA SER A 132 -18.79 6.64 0.16
C SER A 132 -19.21 5.29 0.71
N PRO A 133 -20.26 4.66 0.14
CA PRO A 133 -20.76 3.38 0.62
C PRO A 133 -19.67 2.30 0.68
N ILE A 134 -19.62 1.58 1.79
CA ILE A 134 -18.76 0.42 1.99
C ILE A 134 -19.44 -0.81 1.42
N GLY A 135 -18.68 -1.60 0.65
CA GLY A 135 -19.16 -2.85 0.05
C GLY A 135 -18.04 -3.54 -0.71
N PRO A 136 -17.08 -4.16 0.01
CA PRO A 136 -15.93 -4.82 -0.59
C PRO A 136 -16.36 -5.89 -1.59
N ALA A 137 -15.83 -5.82 -2.81
CA ALA A 137 -16.07 -6.81 -3.85
C ALA A 137 -15.09 -8.01 -3.78
N SER A 138 -14.10 -7.97 -2.88
CA SER A 138 -13.11 -9.03 -2.69
C SER A 138 -12.90 -9.36 -1.22
N VAL A 139 -12.43 -10.59 -0.96
CA VAL A 139 -12.06 -11.01 0.40
C VAL A 139 -10.93 -10.14 0.95
N TYR A 140 -9.97 -9.74 0.12
CA TYR A 140 -8.93 -8.79 0.50
C TYR A 140 -9.53 -7.48 1.07
N GLY A 141 -10.41 -6.82 0.31
CA GLY A 141 -11.09 -5.61 0.75
C GLY A 141 -11.90 -5.83 2.03
N GLN A 142 -12.60 -6.97 2.11
CA GLN A 142 -13.37 -7.35 3.30
C GLN A 142 -12.48 -7.48 4.54
N THR A 143 -11.31 -8.14 4.44
CA THR A 143 -10.40 -8.28 5.59
C THR A 143 -9.87 -6.94 6.08
N LYS A 144 -9.55 -6.02 5.18
CA LYS A 144 -9.11 -4.65 5.55
C LYS A 144 -10.22 -3.86 6.22
N TRP A 145 -11.46 -3.94 5.68
CA TRP A 145 -12.62 -3.30 6.32
C TRP A 145 -12.87 -3.84 7.73
N MET A 146 -12.80 -5.14 7.93
CA MET A 146 -12.98 -5.75 9.26
C MET A 146 -11.90 -5.30 10.25
N LEU A 147 -10.65 -5.11 9.82
CA LEU A 147 -9.60 -4.55 10.67
C LEU A 147 -9.88 -3.09 11.07
N GLU A 148 -10.39 -2.26 10.16
CA GLU A 148 -10.81 -0.90 10.50
C GLU A 148 -11.90 -0.92 11.58
N GLN A 149 -12.88 -1.83 11.47
CA GLN A 149 -13.92 -1.99 12.47
C GLN A 149 -13.38 -2.46 13.82
N ILE A 150 -12.41 -3.36 13.86
CA ILE A 150 -11.72 -3.80 15.08
C ILE A 150 -11.03 -2.60 15.74
N LEU A 151 -10.27 -1.79 14.99
CA LEU A 151 -9.61 -0.60 15.51
C LEU A 151 -10.61 0.43 16.04
N GLU A 152 -11.75 0.59 15.38
CA GLU A 152 -12.85 1.44 15.88
C GLU A 152 -13.35 0.97 17.23
N TRP A 153 -13.53 -0.36 17.45
CA TRP A 153 -13.93 -0.89 18.75
C TRP A 153 -12.86 -0.72 19.82
N TYR A 154 -11.56 -0.94 19.49
CA TYR A 154 -10.47 -0.66 20.43
C TYR A 154 -10.40 0.83 20.80
N HIS A 155 -10.69 1.70 19.85
CA HIS A 155 -10.80 3.14 20.14
C HIS A 155 -11.94 3.44 21.12
N ARG A 156 -13.14 2.97 20.86
CA ARG A 156 -14.34 3.24 21.68
C ARG A 156 -14.23 2.69 23.09
N VAL A 157 -13.70 1.49 23.23
CA VAL A 157 -13.66 0.78 24.51
C VAL A 157 -12.42 1.12 25.33
N HIS A 158 -11.29 1.30 24.66
CA HIS A 158 -9.98 1.39 25.32
C HIS A 158 -9.23 2.70 25.02
N GLY A 159 -9.76 3.57 24.18
CA GLY A 159 -9.09 4.82 23.81
C GLY A 159 -7.84 4.63 22.93
N LEU A 160 -7.69 3.48 22.24
CA LEU A 160 -6.63 3.29 21.26
C LEU A 160 -6.77 4.34 20.15
N ARG A 161 -5.73 5.09 19.89
CA ARG A 161 -5.70 6.07 18.80
C ARG A 161 -5.33 5.36 17.51
N PHE A 162 -6.07 5.61 16.42
CA PHE A 162 -5.74 4.97 15.16
C PHE A 162 -5.94 5.85 13.94
N ALA A 163 -5.18 5.53 12.89
CA ALA A 163 -5.37 6.03 11.55
C ALA A 163 -5.48 4.85 10.58
N ALA A 164 -6.53 4.81 9.76
CA ALA A 164 -6.68 3.90 8.64
C ALA A 164 -6.54 4.69 7.33
N LEU A 165 -5.51 4.40 6.55
CA LEU A 165 -5.28 5.06 5.28
C LEU A 165 -5.71 4.14 4.16
N ARG A 166 -6.77 4.54 3.44
CA ARG A 166 -7.34 3.82 2.29
C ARG A 166 -6.70 4.35 1.03
N TYR A 167 -5.63 3.70 0.59
CA TYR A 167 -4.98 4.13 -0.63
C TYR A 167 -5.41 3.33 -1.85
N PHE A 168 -5.19 3.96 -3.00
CA PHE A 168 -5.51 3.44 -4.31
C PHE A 168 -4.28 2.70 -4.85
N ASN A 169 -3.75 3.04 -6.01
CA ASN A 169 -2.61 2.31 -6.55
C ASN A 169 -1.29 3.03 -6.19
N ALA A 170 -0.59 2.53 -5.18
CA ALA A 170 0.76 2.99 -4.90
C ALA A 170 1.69 2.65 -6.07
N ALA A 171 2.53 3.59 -6.48
CA ALA A 171 3.46 3.41 -7.60
C ALA A 171 4.67 4.35 -7.48
N GLY A 172 5.66 4.15 -8.34
CA GLY A 172 6.88 4.95 -8.32
C GLY A 172 7.98 4.34 -7.45
N ALA A 173 9.04 5.11 -7.24
CA ALA A 173 10.15 4.72 -6.37
C ALA A 173 10.67 5.95 -5.60
N SER A 174 11.23 5.73 -4.42
CA SER A 174 11.77 6.79 -3.57
C SER A 174 12.92 6.28 -2.70
N GLY A 175 13.96 7.10 -2.53
CA GLY A 175 15.07 6.78 -1.63
C GLY A 175 15.78 5.47 -1.96
N GLY A 176 15.89 5.11 -3.25
CA GLY A 176 16.49 3.85 -3.70
C GLY A 176 15.61 2.61 -3.50
N ARG A 177 14.32 2.80 -3.17
CA ARG A 177 13.33 1.73 -2.95
C ARG A 177 12.25 1.78 -3.99
N GLY A 178 11.93 0.62 -4.59
CA GLY A 178 10.89 0.47 -5.59
C GLY A 178 10.13 -0.84 -5.43
N GLU A 179 9.18 -1.04 -6.30
CA GLU A 179 8.28 -2.19 -6.28
C GLU A 179 8.95 -3.42 -6.93
N ALA A 180 8.97 -4.55 -6.23
CA ALA A 180 9.58 -5.80 -6.68
C ALA A 180 8.82 -7.02 -6.16
N HIS A 181 7.53 -7.12 -6.46
CA HIS A 181 6.73 -8.28 -6.07
C HIS A 181 7.08 -9.51 -6.93
N ARG A 182 7.00 -10.70 -6.33
CA ARG A 182 7.18 -11.99 -7.00
C ARG A 182 6.05 -12.95 -6.62
N PRO A 183 5.10 -13.25 -7.55
CA PRO A 183 4.96 -12.72 -8.92
C PRO A 183 4.51 -11.27 -8.95
N GLU A 184 4.87 -10.52 -10.01
CA GLU A 184 4.42 -9.14 -10.20
C GLU A 184 3.08 -9.11 -10.93
N SER A 185 2.12 -8.39 -10.37
CA SER A 185 0.75 -8.27 -10.90
C SER A 185 0.33 -6.84 -11.23
N HIS A 186 1.06 -5.84 -10.70
CA HIS A 186 0.70 -4.44 -10.84
C HIS A 186 1.03 -3.89 -12.22
N LEU A 187 0.21 -2.95 -12.72
CA LEU A 187 0.28 -2.48 -14.09
C LEU A 187 1.61 -1.80 -14.41
N ILE A 188 2.06 -0.84 -13.60
CA ILE A 188 3.25 -0.03 -13.89
C ILE A 188 4.51 -0.90 -13.97
N PRO A 189 4.85 -1.75 -12.98
CA PRO A 189 6.00 -2.64 -13.12
C PRO A 189 5.90 -3.55 -14.33
N ARG A 190 4.75 -4.14 -14.60
CA ARG A 190 4.57 -5.04 -15.77
C ARG A 190 4.75 -4.33 -17.11
N VAL A 191 4.30 -3.09 -17.23
CA VAL A 191 4.51 -2.28 -18.42
C VAL A 191 5.99 -1.93 -18.58
N LEU A 192 6.68 -1.61 -17.47
CA LEU A 192 8.11 -1.32 -17.47
C LEU A 192 8.98 -2.56 -17.74
N GLN A 193 8.54 -3.76 -17.34
CA GLN A 193 9.19 -5.02 -17.72
C GLN A 193 9.20 -5.23 -19.25
N VAL A 194 8.19 -4.74 -19.98
CA VAL A 194 8.21 -4.74 -21.45
C VAL A 194 9.28 -3.78 -22.00
N ALA A 195 9.38 -2.59 -21.43
CA ALA A 195 10.42 -1.63 -21.81
C ALA A 195 11.83 -2.15 -21.54
N LEU A 196 12.02 -2.99 -20.51
CA LEU A 196 13.27 -3.69 -20.18
C LEU A 196 13.55 -4.92 -21.07
N GLY A 197 12.61 -5.31 -21.95
CA GLY A 197 12.72 -6.51 -22.77
C GLY A 197 12.50 -7.83 -22.03
N GLN A 198 12.01 -7.79 -20.79
CA GLN A 198 11.73 -8.96 -19.94
C GLN A 198 10.38 -9.62 -20.28
N GLN A 199 9.48 -8.85 -20.88
CA GLN A 199 8.17 -9.32 -21.36
C GLN A 199 7.98 -8.89 -22.82
N PRO A 200 7.33 -9.70 -23.64
CA PRO A 200 7.17 -9.38 -25.07
C PRO A 200 6.15 -8.25 -25.29
N ARG A 201 5.17 -8.10 -24.40
CA ARG A 201 4.08 -7.12 -24.50
C ARG A 201 3.33 -6.91 -23.20
N ALA A 202 2.68 -5.76 -23.05
CA ALA A 202 1.75 -5.46 -21.99
C ALA A 202 0.34 -6.01 -22.34
N HIS A 203 -0.48 -6.27 -21.33
CA HIS A 203 -1.86 -6.69 -21.52
C HIS A 203 -2.82 -5.64 -20.97
N ILE A 204 -3.74 -5.18 -21.82
CA ILE A 204 -4.83 -4.27 -21.48
C ILE A 204 -6.11 -5.11 -21.35
N PHE A 205 -6.69 -5.14 -20.15
CA PHE A 205 -7.85 -5.98 -19.85
C PHE A 205 -9.17 -5.19 -20.07
N GLY A 206 -9.78 -5.36 -21.25
CA GLY A 206 -10.97 -4.65 -21.69
C GLY A 206 -10.66 -3.33 -22.36
N ASP A 207 -11.37 -3.06 -23.48
CA ASP A 207 -11.34 -1.83 -24.26
C ASP A 207 -12.78 -1.30 -24.52
N ASP A 208 -13.74 -1.86 -23.80
CA ASP A 208 -15.17 -1.61 -23.94
C ASP A 208 -15.82 -1.06 -22.66
N TYR A 209 -15.02 -0.56 -21.70
CA TYR A 209 -15.52 0.14 -20.51
C TYR A 209 -16.18 1.49 -20.90
N PRO A 210 -17.16 1.98 -20.12
CA PRO A 210 -17.77 3.30 -20.35
C PRO A 210 -16.82 4.44 -19.90
N THR A 211 -15.66 4.52 -20.51
CA THR A 211 -14.59 5.48 -20.28
C THR A 211 -14.16 6.10 -21.60
N PRO A 212 -13.46 7.25 -21.62
CA PRO A 212 -13.13 7.96 -22.85
C PRO A 212 -12.35 7.15 -23.90
N ASP A 213 -11.50 6.21 -23.49
CA ASP A 213 -10.68 5.36 -24.37
C ASP A 213 -11.04 3.87 -24.28
N GLY A 214 -12.12 3.53 -23.57
CA GLY A 214 -12.61 2.18 -23.40
C GLY A 214 -11.84 1.36 -22.36
N THR A 215 -10.71 1.85 -21.80
CA THR A 215 -9.94 1.13 -20.77
C THR A 215 -10.29 1.63 -19.36
N CYS A 216 -10.11 0.79 -18.35
CA CYS A 216 -10.46 1.17 -16.98
C CYS A 216 -9.56 2.28 -16.43
N ILE A 217 -10.15 3.13 -15.57
CA ILE A 217 -9.47 4.29 -14.95
C ILE A 217 -9.09 3.95 -13.51
N ARG A 218 -7.83 4.23 -13.15
CA ARG A 218 -7.29 4.05 -11.81
C ARG A 218 -6.58 5.30 -11.32
N ASP A 219 -6.59 5.49 -10.02
CA ASP A 219 -5.85 6.55 -9.35
C ASP A 219 -4.49 6.01 -8.89
N TYR A 220 -3.43 6.68 -9.29
CA TYR A 220 -2.05 6.33 -8.91
C TYR A 220 -1.50 7.37 -7.97
N ILE A 221 -0.91 6.92 -6.88
CA ILE A 221 -0.26 7.76 -5.88
C ILE A 221 1.23 7.43 -5.81
N HIS A 222 2.08 8.45 -5.90
CA HIS A 222 3.52 8.26 -5.75
C HIS A 222 3.86 7.77 -4.35
N ILE A 223 4.75 6.79 -4.25
CA ILE A 223 5.12 6.17 -2.97
C ILE A 223 5.59 7.17 -1.92
N ALA A 224 6.36 8.20 -2.31
CA ALA A 224 6.80 9.25 -1.39
C ALA A 224 5.63 10.07 -0.83
N ASP A 225 4.63 10.38 -1.66
CA ASP A 225 3.44 11.12 -1.24
C ASP A 225 2.55 10.27 -0.33
N LEU A 226 2.41 8.98 -0.64
CA LEU A 226 1.71 8.03 0.21
C LEU A 226 2.37 7.93 1.60
N VAL A 227 3.69 7.79 1.65
CA VAL A 227 4.43 7.72 2.92
C VAL A 227 4.31 9.03 3.70
N SER A 228 4.37 10.19 3.04
CA SER A 228 4.18 11.49 3.69
C SER A 228 2.82 11.59 4.39
N ALA A 229 1.75 11.02 3.78
CA ALA A 229 0.43 10.94 4.41
C ALA A 229 0.43 10.08 5.68
N HIS A 230 1.17 8.96 5.69
CA HIS A 230 1.31 8.10 6.87
C HIS A 230 2.01 8.83 8.03
N LEU A 231 3.09 9.59 7.75
CA LEU A 231 3.81 10.35 8.75
C LEU A 231 2.93 11.46 9.35
N LEU A 232 2.20 12.18 8.51
CA LEU A 232 1.26 13.22 8.97
C LEU A 232 0.13 12.63 9.82
N ALA A 233 -0.45 11.51 9.38
CA ALA A 233 -1.52 10.85 10.14
C ALA A 233 -1.00 10.33 11.50
N LEU A 234 0.19 9.72 11.54
CA LEU A 234 0.81 9.29 12.80
C LEU A 234 1.05 10.48 13.75
N ALA A 235 1.59 11.58 13.25
CA ALA A 235 1.89 12.77 14.05
C ALA A 235 0.62 13.41 14.62
N ALA A 236 -0.49 13.35 13.90
CA ALA A 236 -1.76 13.94 14.29
C ALA A 236 -2.61 13.08 15.26
N LEU A 237 -2.17 11.83 15.61
CA LEU A 237 -2.98 10.91 16.44
C LEU A 237 -3.26 11.42 17.86
N ASP A 238 -2.46 12.33 18.39
CA ASP A 238 -2.73 12.91 19.72
C ASP A 238 -3.86 13.92 19.69
N ASP A 239 -3.95 14.71 18.63
CA ASP A 239 -4.98 15.73 18.44
C ASP A 239 -6.23 15.16 17.75
N ARG A 240 -6.05 14.15 16.91
CA ARG A 240 -7.09 13.48 16.13
C ARG A 240 -7.01 11.96 16.37
N PRO A 241 -7.57 11.46 17.48
CA PRO A 241 -7.35 10.08 17.92
C PRO A 241 -8.02 9.00 17.05
N ARG A 242 -8.89 9.41 16.12
CA ARG A 242 -9.60 8.55 15.18
C ARG A 242 -9.54 9.17 13.79
N GLN A 243 -8.86 8.51 12.87
CA GLN A 243 -8.65 9.02 11.52
C GLN A 243 -8.93 7.94 10.48
N VAL A 244 -9.67 8.30 9.44
CA VAL A 244 -9.82 7.51 8.21
C VAL A 244 -9.63 8.47 7.05
N TYR A 245 -8.68 8.16 6.14
CA TYR A 245 -8.36 9.01 5.01
C TYR A 245 -8.19 8.23 3.72
N ASN A 246 -8.72 8.76 2.63
CA ASN A 246 -8.39 8.34 1.28
C ASN A 246 -7.10 8.99 0.82
N ILE A 247 -6.20 8.18 0.25
CA ILE A 247 -4.91 8.66 -0.27
C ILE A 247 -4.80 8.31 -1.75
N GLY A 248 -4.96 9.32 -2.58
CA GLY A 248 -4.83 9.28 -4.03
C GLY A 248 -4.56 10.67 -4.59
N ASN A 249 -4.26 10.76 -5.87
CA ASN A 249 -4.06 12.05 -6.55
C ASN A 249 -5.37 12.71 -6.96
N GLY A 250 -6.43 11.93 -7.17
CA GLY A 250 -7.74 12.40 -7.61
C GLY A 250 -7.84 12.65 -9.12
N ALA A 251 -6.78 12.49 -9.88
CA ALA A 251 -6.79 12.71 -11.32
C ALA A 251 -7.46 11.55 -12.08
N GLY A 252 -7.08 10.33 -11.75
CA GLY A 252 -7.49 9.13 -12.48
C GLY A 252 -6.83 9.04 -13.86
N TYR A 253 -6.19 7.89 -14.15
CA TYR A 253 -5.58 7.63 -15.44
C TYR A 253 -6.07 6.30 -15.98
N SER A 254 -6.36 6.26 -17.29
CA SER A 254 -6.72 5.02 -17.96
C SER A 254 -5.51 4.12 -18.13
N VAL A 255 -5.73 2.81 -18.32
CA VAL A 255 -4.65 1.86 -18.58
C VAL A 255 -3.87 2.26 -19.83
N LEU A 256 -4.57 2.72 -20.88
CA LEU A 256 -3.92 3.18 -22.10
C LEU A 256 -3.05 4.40 -21.87
N GLN A 257 -3.51 5.38 -21.08
CA GLN A 257 -2.71 6.55 -20.70
C GLN A 257 -1.43 6.15 -19.93
N VAL A 258 -1.50 5.14 -19.06
CA VAL A 258 -0.31 4.62 -18.36
C VAL A 258 0.69 4.00 -19.33
N VAL A 259 0.23 3.20 -20.30
CA VAL A 259 1.10 2.61 -21.33
C VAL A 259 1.75 3.70 -22.18
N GLU A 260 1.00 4.71 -22.62
CA GLU A 260 1.53 5.82 -23.41
C GLU A 260 2.56 6.66 -22.62
N ALA A 261 2.27 6.95 -21.36
CA ALA A 261 3.21 7.65 -20.49
C ALA A 261 4.50 6.82 -20.26
N ALA A 262 4.39 5.50 -20.08
CA ALA A 262 5.55 4.62 -19.97
C ALA A 262 6.40 4.61 -21.24
N ARG A 263 5.80 4.66 -22.44
CA ARG A 263 6.52 4.82 -23.73
C ARG A 263 7.31 6.13 -23.75
N ARG A 264 6.67 7.25 -23.36
CA ARG A 264 7.34 8.56 -23.34
C ARG A 264 8.50 8.58 -22.36
N VAL A 265 8.29 8.10 -21.15
CA VAL A 265 9.29 8.15 -20.06
C VAL A 265 10.46 7.22 -20.30
N SER A 266 10.19 5.99 -20.74
CA SER A 266 11.24 5.01 -20.99
C SER A 266 12.00 5.24 -22.31
N GLY A 267 11.37 5.88 -23.29
CA GLY A 267 11.88 5.99 -24.66
C GLY A 267 11.83 4.67 -25.44
N HIS A 268 11.14 3.65 -24.93
CA HIS A 268 11.04 2.32 -25.53
C HIS A 268 9.66 2.07 -26.14
N ALA A 269 9.64 1.25 -27.19
CA ALA A 269 8.39 0.69 -27.70
C ALA A 269 7.83 -0.30 -26.66
N ILE A 270 6.55 -0.15 -26.32
CA ILE A 270 5.83 -1.06 -25.42
C ILE A 270 4.64 -1.61 -26.20
N PRO A 271 4.80 -2.73 -26.92
CA PRO A 271 3.68 -3.41 -27.56
C PRO A 271 2.62 -3.78 -26.53
N ALA A 272 1.34 -3.62 -26.86
CA ALA A 272 0.24 -3.97 -25.96
C ALA A 272 -0.84 -4.76 -26.71
N ASP A 273 -1.44 -5.76 -26.04
CA ASP A 273 -2.58 -6.53 -26.51
C ASP A 273 -3.80 -6.24 -25.67
N ILE A 274 -4.95 -6.19 -26.33
CA ILE A 274 -6.23 -6.17 -25.64
C ILE A 274 -6.61 -7.61 -25.26
N ARG A 275 -7.06 -7.78 -24.01
CA ARG A 275 -7.55 -9.04 -23.46
C ARG A 275 -8.97 -8.84 -22.93
N PRO A 276 -9.75 -9.92 -22.76
CA PRO A 276 -11.06 -9.82 -22.10
C PRO A 276 -10.97 -9.14 -20.73
N ARG A 277 -12.02 -8.43 -20.33
CA ARG A 277 -12.13 -7.81 -19.00
C ARG A 277 -11.83 -8.83 -17.89
N ARG A 278 -11.19 -8.39 -16.83
CA ARG A 278 -11.11 -9.16 -15.59
C ARG A 278 -12.48 -9.13 -14.89
N PRO A 279 -13.00 -10.26 -14.42
CA PRO A 279 -14.24 -10.29 -13.66
C PRO A 279 -14.14 -9.40 -12.42
N GLY A 280 -15.14 -8.53 -12.23
CA GLY A 280 -15.21 -7.65 -11.07
C GLY A 280 -14.39 -6.35 -11.15
N ASP A 281 -13.63 -6.12 -12.23
CA ASP A 281 -12.89 -4.86 -12.38
C ASP A 281 -13.88 -3.71 -12.64
N PRO A 282 -13.90 -2.62 -11.80
CA PRO A 282 -14.73 -1.46 -12.03
C PRO A 282 -14.19 -0.61 -13.19
N ALA A 283 -15.08 0.07 -13.90
CA ALA A 283 -14.68 1.00 -14.95
C ALA A 283 -13.83 2.15 -14.40
N ARG A 284 -14.13 2.60 -13.20
CA ARG A 284 -13.45 3.74 -12.55
C ARG A 284 -13.20 3.45 -11.06
N LEU A 285 -12.00 3.84 -10.57
CA LEU A 285 -11.66 3.80 -9.16
C LEU A 285 -10.70 4.97 -8.88
N VAL A 286 -11.26 6.09 -8.39
CA VAL A 286 -10.55 7.37 -8.19
C VAL A 286 -10.87 7.91 -6.81
N ALA A 287 -9.86 8.44 -6.11
CA ALA A 287 -9.98 9.03 -4.79
C ALA A 287 -10.48 10.48 -4.82
N SER A 288 -11.20 10.87 -3.78
CA SER A 288 -11.16 12.23 -3.25
C SER A 288 -10.28 12.22 -1.99
N SER A 289 -9.18 12.98 -2.01
CA SER A 289 -8.27 13.14 -0.86
C SER A 289 -8.46 14.49 -0.16
N GLU A 290 -9.64 15.10 -0.32
CA GLU A 290 -9.94 16.42 0.25
C GLU A 290 -9.92 16.41 1.78
N ARG A 291 -10.35 15.32 2.41
CA ARG A 291 -10.39 15.22 3.87
C ARG A 291 -8.98 15.31 4.48
N ILE A 292 -8.01 14.54 4.00
CA ILE A 292 -6.64 14.62 4.52
C ILE A 292 -5.97 15.96 4.19
N ARG A 293 -6.28 16.54 3.01
CA ARG A 293 -5.79 17.87 2.64
C ARG A 293 -6.28 18.96 3.60
N HIS A 294 -7.56 18.91 3.92
CA HIS A 294 -8.18 19.84 4.86
C HIS A 294 -7.66 19.62 6.28
N ASP A 295 -7.69 18.38 6.76
CA ASP A 295 -7.44 18.06 8.16
C ASP A 295 -5.96 18.12 8.56
N LEU A 296 -5.07 17.68 7.68
CA LEU A 296 -3.64 17.53 7.96
C LEU A 296 -2.75 18.42 7.07
N GLY A 297 -3.33 19.21 6.17
CA GLY A 297 -2.58 20.03 5.24
C GLY A 297 -1.75 19.23 4.23
N TRP A 298 -2.04 17.93 4.07
CA TRP A 298 -1.32 17.06 3.14
C TRP A 298 -1.36 17.61 1.71
N ARG A 299 -0.22 17.61 1.03
CA ARG A 299 -0.09 18.01 -0.37
C ARG A 299 0.85 17.04 -1.08
N PRO A 300 0.39 16.33 -2.15
CA PRO A 300 1.29 15.51 -2.95
C PRO A 300 2.35 16.37 -3.64
N LYS A 301 3.59 15.89 -3.65
CA LYS A 301 4.74 16.53 -4.31
C LYS A 301 4.99 15.99 -5.72
N HIS A 302 4.50 14.78 -5.99
CA HIS A 302 4.66 14.05 -7.25
C HIS A 302 3.29 13.68 -7.85
N PRO A 303 2.43 14.67 -8.16
CA PRO A 303 1.06 14.40 -8.59
C PRO A 303 0.94 13.92 -10.03
N SER A 304 1.98 14.07 -10.85
CA SER A 304 1.90 13.70 -12.27
C SER A 304 2.19 12.22 -12.50
N LEU A 305 1.51 11.63 -13.49
CA LEU A 305 1.78 10.26 -13.93
C LEU A 305 3.22 10.10 -14.45
N ASP A 306 3.75 11.14 -15.11
CA ASP A 306 5.10 11.13 -15.64
C ASP A 306 6.15 11.11 -14.51
N ASP A 307 5.94 11.82 -13.39
CA ASP A 307 6.83 11.75 -12.22
C ASP A 307 6.82 10.34 -11.61
N ILE A 308 5.63 9.75 -11.46
CA ILE A 308 5.47 8.40 -10.93
C ILE A 308 6.20 7.39 -11.81
N LEU A 309 5.99 7.45 -13.12
CA LEU A 309 6.62 6.54 -14.08
C LEU A 309 8.13 6.77 -14.21
N SER A 310 8.59 8.03 -14.16
CA SER A 310 10.03 8.34 -14.24
C SER A 310 10.78 7.72 -13.06
N SER A 311 10.29 7.91 -11.83
CA SER A 311 10.90 7.32 -10.64
C SER A 311 10.88 5.78 -10.68
N ALA A 312 9.75 5.19 -11.11
CA ALA A 312 9.63 3.74 -11.28
C ALA A 312 10.62 3.22 -12.35
N TRP A 313 10.72 3.91 -13.50
CA TRP A 313 11.62 3.52 -14.59
C TRP A 313 13.08 3.58 -14.18
N GLU A 314 13.49 4.66 -13.53
CA GLU A 314 14.87 4.80 -13.02
C GLU A 314 15.23 3.65 -12.07
N TRP A 315 14.32 3.30 -11.17
CA TRP A 315 14.54 2.22 -10.22
C TRP A 315 14.60 0.86 -10.93
N HIS A 316 13.63 0.51 -11.77
CA HIS A 316 13.59 -0.78 -12.48
C HIS A 316 14.76 -0.95 -13.44
N ARG A 317 15.21 0.14 -14.09
CA ARG A 317 16.40 0.12 -14.94
C ARG A 317 17.67 -0.17 -14.15
N ALA A 318 17.79 0.36 -12.94
CA ALA A 318 18.92 0.11 -12.04
C ALA A 318 18.83 -1.26 -11.33
N HIS A 319 17.63 -1.82 -11.24
CA HIS A 319 17.34 -3.08 -10.53
C HIS A 319 16.45 -3.98 -11.42
N PRO A 320 16.94 -4.44 -12.58
CA PRO A 320 16.11 -5.22 -13.52
C PRO A 320 15.57 -6.52 -12.91
N ASP A 321 16.32 -7.13 -12.00
CA ASP A 321 15.93 -8.34 -11.28
C ASP A 321 15.31 -8.06 -9.89
N GLY A 322 15.00 -6.78 -9.59
CA GLY A 322 14.52 -6.34 -8.28
C GLY A 322 15.65 -6.25 -7.25
N TYR A 323 15.30 -6.49 -5.97
CA TYR A 323 16.30 -6.52 -4.91
C TYR A 323 17.15 -7.78 -5.02
N PRO A 324 18.45 -7.70 -4.65
CA PRO A 324 19.28 -8.90 -4.60
C PRO A 324 18.69 -9.91 -3.61
N ASP A 325 18.70 -11.17 -4.00
CA ASP A 325 18.39 -12.25 -3.08
C ASP A 325 19.44 -12.23 -1.97
N THR A 326 18.99 -12.06 -0.73
CA THR A 326 19.90 -12.16 0.44
C THR A 326 20.22 -13.64 0.63
N PRO A 327 21.50 -14.03 0.78
CA PRO A 327 21.88 -15.41 1.00
C PRO A 327 21.32 -15.98 2.30
#